data_522774d6169fdfa2e53e8f1a82d78b07
#
_entry.id   522774d6169fdfa2e53e8f1a82d78b07
#
_cell.length_a   1.000
_cell.length_b   1.000
_cell.length_c   1.000
_cell.angle_alpha   90.00
_cell.angle_beta   90.00
_cell.angle_gamma   90.00
#
_symmetry.space_group_name_H-M   'P 1'
#
loop_
_entity.id
_entity.type
_entity.pdbx_description
1 polymer ?
#
loop_
_entity_poly.entity_id
_entity_poly.type
_entity_poly.pdbx_seq_one_letter_code
_entity_poly.pdbx_strand_id
1 'polypeptide(L)'
;DRVGIAVKDGDDYKLFTGNQTGALLVKFVLTMKKDTLNKKSTLVKTIVTSELGANIGRKFGLQIEETLTGFKYIGDKINKYEQTGEQEFVIGYEESYGYLVGTHARDKDAVVSSMLICQMASWYKNQGKTLVDGLNEIYDEYGYFLDYLDSFVLKGKDGAEKIQNLMTSFRNKGTALFDGIEEVIDFSTGIRDLPKENVLKYIWKDGSWMAVRPSGTEPKIKVYYSIVDASKENAGKRLETIRNEIKSIINA
;
A
#
# COMPACT_ATOMS: atom_id res chain seq x y z
N ASP A 1 14.90 -4.14 9.32
CA ASP A 1 14.11 -3.04 8.78
C ASP A 1 13.14 -3.57 7.73
N ARG A 2 13.55 -3.95 6.52
CA ARG A 2 12.70 -4.41 5.43
C ARG A 2 13.03 -5.83 4.99
N VAL A 3 12.05 -6.54 4.43
CA VAL A 3 12.26 -7.88 3.88
C VAL A 3 11.51 -8.04 2.56
N GLY A 4 12.24 -8.41 1.51
CA GLY A 4 11.69 -8.85 0.23
C GLY A 4 11.82 -10.35 0.09
N ILE A 5 10.96 -10.97 -0.72
CA ILE A 5 10.96 -12.40 -0.94
C ILE A 5 11.02 -12.76 -2.42
N ALA A 6 11.71 -13.85 -2.71
CA ALA A 6 11.67 -14.56 -3.97
C ALA A 6 11.02 -15.93 -3.74
N VAL A 7 9.97 -16.23 -4.47
CA VAL A 7 9.18 -17.45 -4.33
C VAL A 7 9.39 -18.34 -5.54
N LYS A 8 9.65 -19.61 -5.32
CA LYS A 8 9.79 -20.59 -6.41
C LYS A 8 8.45 -20.74 -7.14
N ASP A 9 8.47 -20.64 -8.47
CA ASP A 9 7.31 -20.73 -9.36
C ASP A 9 7.71 -21.63 -10.56
N GLY A 10 7.40 -22.91 -10.50
CA GLY A 10 7.94 -23.91 -11.44
C GLY A 10 9.44 -24.05 -11.34
N ASP A 11 10.15 -23.81 -12.46
CA ASP A 11 11.61 -23.86 -12.53
C ASP A 11 12.28 -22.49 -12.30
N ASP A 12 11.50 -21.44 -12.11
CA ASP A 12 11.96 -20.07 -11.95
C ASP A 12 11.60 -19.48 -10.58
N TYR A 13 11.94 -18.22 -10.33
CA TYR A 13 11.61 -17.48 -9.12
C TYR A 13 10.84 -16.21 -9.46
N LYS A 14 9.79 -15.98 -8.67
CA LYS A 14 8.95 -14.78 -8.74
C LYS A 14 9.26 -13.86 -7.57
N LEU A 15 9.64 -12.63 -7.86
CA LEU A 15 9.78 -11.58 -6.85
C LEU A 15 8.39 -11.04 -6.49
N PHE A 16 8.06 -11.06 -5.20
CA PHE A 16 6.82 -10.46 -4.71
C PHE A 16 7.05 -9.01 -4.31
N THR A 17 6.10 -8.15 -4.67
CA THR A 17 6.09 -6.76 -4.19
C THR A 17 5.79 -6.70 -2.70
N GLY A 18 6.06 -5.53 -2.10
CA GLY A 18 5.71 -5.29 -0.70
C GLY A 18 4.22 -5.43 -0.43
N ASN A 19 3.36 -4.98 -1.34
CA ASN A 19 1.92 -5.13 -1.25
C ASN A 19 1.46 -6.60 -1.34
N GLN A 20 2.03 -7.39 -2.25
CA GLN A 20 1.71 -8.81 -2.38
C GLN A 20 2.12 -9.60 -1.15
N THR A 21 3.34 -9.39 -0.67
CA THR A 21 3.83 -10.01 0.57
C THR A 21 2.99 -9.57 1.77
N GLY A 22 2.65 -8.28 1.83
CA GLY A 22 1.79 -7.71 2.88
C GLY A 22 0.40 -8.33 2.92
N ALA A 23 -0.25 -8.47 1.75
CA ALA A 23 -1.57 -9.09 1.65
C ALA A 23 -1.57 -10.56 2.11
N LEU A 24 -0.57 -11.34 1.68
CA LEU A 24 -0.38 -12.72 2.13
C LEU A 24 -0.14 -12.80 3.63
N LEU A 25 0.72 -11.93 4.16
CA LEU A 25 1.04 -11.90 5.58
C LEU A 25 -0.18 -11.49 6.42
N VAL A 26 -0.97 -10.52 5.97
CA VAL A 26 -2.26 -10.14 6.58
C VAL A 26 -3.18 -11.35 6.62
N LYS A 27 -3.41 -12.03 5.48
CA LYS A 27 -4.28 -13.21 5.41
C LYS A 27 -3.81 -14.30 6.36
N PHE A 28 -2.52 -14.61 6.38
CA PHE A 28 -1.94 -15.64 7.24
C PHE A 28 -2.09 -15.29 8.74
N VAL A 29 -1.65 -14.09 9.14
CA VAL A 29 -1.70 -13.65 10.55
C VAL A 29 -3.14 -13.63 11.07
N LEU A 30 -4.08 -13.10 10.29
CA LEU A 30 -5.48 -13.05 10.69
C LEU A 30 -6.12 -14.44 10.75
N THR A 31 -5.73 -15.36 9.85
CA THR A 31 -6.17 -16.76 9.92
C THR A 31 -5.67 -17.46 11.19
N MET A 32 -4.39 -17.25 11.55
CA MET A 32 -3.82 -17.84 12.76
C MET A 32 -4.37 -17.24 14.05
N LYS A 33 -4.76 -15.97 14.02
CA LYS A 33 -5.28 -15.23 15.19
C LYS A 33 -6.81 -15.16 15.26
N LYS A 34 -7.56 -15.82 14.37
CA LYS A 34 -9.01 -15.64 14.21
C LYS A 34 -9.81 -15.69 15.52
N ASP A 35 -9.42 -16.58 16.43
CA ASP A 35 -10.13 -16.80 17.69
C ASP A 35 -9.81 -15.72 18.78
N THR A 36 -8.82 -14.87 18.53
CA THR A 36 -8.41 -13.78 19.43
C THR A 36 -8.77 -12.40 18.89
N LEU A 37 -9.22 -12.32 17.62
CA LEU A 37 -9.64 -11.05 17.02
C LEU A 37 -10.95 -10.55 17.68
N ASN A 38 -11.04 -9.25 17.84
CA ASN A 38 -12.19 -8.57 18.41
C ASN A 38 -12.48 -7.24 17.70
N LYS A 39 -13.51 -6.51 18.12
CA LYS A 39 -13.93 -5.25 17.49
C LYS A 39 -12.90 -4.11 17.57
N LYS A 40 -11.89 -4.23 18.45
CA LYS A 40 -10.78 -3.26 18.56
C LYS A 40 -9.58 -3.65 17.69
N SER A 41 -9.55 -4.89 17.20
CA SER A 41 -8.42 -5.38 16.37
C SER A 41 -8.26 -4.52 15.12
N THR A 42 -7.05 -3.99 14.93
CA THR A 42 -6.77 -2.96 13.92
C THR A 42 -5.59 -3.36 13.04
N LEU A 43 -5.77 -3.18 11.73
CA LEU A 43 -4.73 -3.17 10.74
C LEU A 43 -4.39 -1.71 10.40
N VAL A 44 -3.11 -1.38 10.40
CA VAL A 44 -2.62 -0.03 10.05
C VAL A 44 -1.81 -0.10 8.76
N LYS A 45 -2.13 0.75 7.78
CA LYS A 45 -1.39 0.87 6.52
C LYS A 45 -1.13 2.33 6.16
N THR A 46 -0.25 2.59 5.18
CA THR A 46 -0.10 3.96 4.68
C THR A 46 -1.14 4.28 3.59
N ILE A 47 -1.36 5.58 3.35
CA ILE A 47 -2.27 6.08 2.30
C ILE A 47 -1.89 5.64 0.88
N VAL A 48 -0.64 5.18 0.66
CA VAL A 48 -0.13 4.68 -0.63
C VAL A 48 0.09 3.17 -0.64
N THR A 49 -0.29 2.47 0.43
CA THR A 49 -0.29 1.01 0.49
C THR A 49 -1.59 0.47 -0.11
N SER A 50 -1.51 -0.65 -0.83
CA SER A 50 -2.65 -1.30 -1.51
C SER A 50 -3.87 -1.50 -0.60
N GLU A 51 -5.07 -1.41 -1.17
CA GLU A 51 -6.32 -1.74 -0.46
C GLU A 51 -6.52 -3.26 -0.29
N LEU A 52 -5.75 -4.10 -0.97
CA LEU A 52 -5.90 -5.55 -0.92
C LEU A 52 -5.82 -6.09 0.52
N GLY A 53 -4.77 -5.71 1.27
CA GLY A 53 -4.63 -6.13 2.67
C GLY A 53 -5.72 -5.54 3.58
N ALA A 54 -6.16 -4.31 3.30
CA ALA A 54 -7.27 -3.69 4.02
C ALA A 54 -8.60 -4.43 3.78
N ASN A 55 -8.87 -4.85 2.54
CA ASN A 55 -10.05 -5.64 2.21
C ASN A 55 -10.05 -7.00 2.92
N ILE A 56 -8.89 -7.65 2.98
CA ILE A 56 -8.72 -8.87 3.79
C ILE A 56 -9.02 -8.56 5.27
N GLY A 57 -8.44 -7.51 5.84
CA GLY A 57 -8.68 -7.10 7.22
C GLY A 57 -10.15 -6.85 7.53
N ARG A 58 -10.86 -6.11 6.65
CA ARG A 58 -12.31 -5.85 6.78
C ARG A 58 -13.13 -7.15 6.82
N LYS A 59 -12.78 -8.12 5.98
CA LYS A 59 -13.46 -9.43 5.97
C LYS A 59 -13.27 -10.22 7.27
N PHE A 60 -12.14 -10.05 7.94
CA PHE A 60 -11.90 -10.59 9.28
C PHE A 60 -12.48 -9.73 10.42
N GLY A 61 -13.16 -8.63 10.11
CA GLY A 61 -13.80 -7.73 11.09
C GLY A 61 -12.84 -6.72 11.75
N LEU A 62 -11.66 -6.49 11.19
CA LEU A 62 -10.72 -5.52 11.72
C LEU A 62 -11.14 -4.09 11.38
N GLN A 63 -10.78 -3.16 12.28
CA GLN A 63 -10.68 -1.74 11.95
C GLN A 63 -9.50 -1.52 11.00
N ILE A 64 -9.65 -0.60 10.05
CA ILE A 64 -8.57 -0.22 9.13
C ILE A 64 -8.22 1.23 9.37
N GLU A 65 -6.96 1.47 9.71
CA GLU A 65 -6.42 2.81 9.92
C GLU A 65 -5.39 3.14 8.85
N GLU A 66 -5.50 4.34 8.29
CA GLU A 66 -4.53 4.88 7.35
C GLU A 66 -3.61 5.88 8.03
N THR A 67 -2.33 5.89 7.63
CA THR A 67 -1.35 6.89 8.06
C THR A 67 -0.67 7.50 6.85
N LEU A 68 0.01 8.62 7.04
CA LEU A 68 0.96 9.12 6.04
C LEU A 68 2.10 8.11 5.83
N THR A 69 2.88 8.32 4.75
CA THR A 69 4.05 7.49 4.45
C THR A 69 5.14 7.65 5.52
N GLY A 70 5.62 6.52 6.01
CA GLY A 70 6.65 6.44 7.03
C GLY A 70 6.18 5.67 8.26
N PHE A 71 6.93 4.63 8.60
CA PHE A 71 6.54 3.69 9.65
C PHE A 71 6.43 4.34 11.04
N LYS A 72 7.07 5.50 11.26
CA LYS A 72 6.90 6.30 12.47
C LYS A 72 5.43 6.60 12.79
N TYR A 73 4.61 6.86 11.77
CA TYR A 73 3.18 7.13 11.97
C TYR A 73 2.40 5.87 12.36
N ILE A 74 2.82 4.69 11.88
CA ILE A 74 2.29 3.41 12.36
C ILE A 74 2.70 3.21 13.82
N GLY A 75 3.97 3.48 14.17
CA GLY A 75 4.45 3.45 15.54
C GLY A 75 3.69 4.39 16.47
N ASP A 76 3.37 5.61 16.01
CA ASP A 76 2.56 6.56 16.77
C ASP A 76 1.14 6.05 17.04
N LYS A 77 0.51 5.37 16.06
CA LYS A 77 -0.80 4.72 16.26
C LYS A 77 -0.70 3.64 17.33
N ILE A 78 0.33 2.80 17.32
CA ILE A 78 0.53 1.77 18.34
C ILE A 78 0.64 2.41 19.73
N ASN A 79 1.44 3.47 19.88
CA ASN A 79 1.57 4.19 21.14
C ASN A 79 0.22 4.75 21.63
N LYS A 80 -0.55 5.35 20.72
CA LYS A 80 -1.89 5.87 21.04
C LYS A 80 -2.81 4.75 21.53
N TYR A 81 -2.83 3.60 20.86
CA TYR A 81 -3.69 2.48 21.22
C TYR A 81 -3.34 1.90 22.59
N GLU A 82 -2.04 1.77 22.90
CA GLU A 82 -1.60 1.32 24.24
C GLU A 82 -1.97 2.30 25.35
N GLN A 83 -1.97 3.61 25.08
CA GLN A 83 -2.35 4.63 26.05
C GLN A 83 -3.85 4.72 26.27
N THR A 84 -4.64 4.59 25.20
CA THR A 84 -6.09 4.81 25.25
C THR A 84 -6.91 3.53 25.46
N GLY A 85 -6.37 2.38 25.01
CA GLY A 85 -7.11 1.12 24.99
C GLY A 85 -8.31 1.12 24.02
N GLU A 86 -8.44 2.13 23.16
CA GLU A 86 -9.53 2.23 22.18
C GLU A 86 -9.43 1.20 21.07
N GLN A 87 -8.21 0.89 20.64
CA GLN A 87 -7.91 -0.05 19.58
C GLN A 87 -6.75 -0.97 19.96
N GLU A 88 -6.61 -2.09 19.25
CA GLU A 88 -5.56 -3.09 19.44
C GLU A 88 -4.85 -3.32 18.11
N PHE A 89 -3.56 -2.97 18.06
CA PHE A 89 -2.74 -3.18 16.87
C PHE A 89 -2.48 -4.68 16.65
N VAL A 90 -2.82 -5.18 15.47
CA VAL A 90 -2.55 -6.57 15.07
C VAL A 90 -1.39 -6.65 14.09
N ILE A 91 -1.46 -5.87 13.02
CA ILE A 91 -0.48 -5.84 11.93
C ILE A 91 -0.49 -4.47 11.26
N GLY A 92 0.69 -4.00 10.85
CA GLY A 92 0.83 -2.83 10.00
C GLY A 92 1.91 -3.03 8.95
N TYR A 93 1.76 -2.38 7.79
CA TYR A 93 2.75 -2.51 6.73
C TYR A 93 2.74 -1.34 5.74
N GLU A 94 3.85 -1.22 5.04
CA GLU A 94 4.07 -0.30 3.94
C GLU A 94 4.35 -1.07 2.64
N GLU A 95 3.96 -0.51 1.50
CA GLU A 95 4.25 -1.03 0.16
C GLU A 95 5.74 -1.22 -0.10
N SER A 96 6.58 -0.49 0.64
CA SER A 96 8.04 -0.50 0.55
C SER A 96 8.70 -1.61 1.39
N TYR A 97 8.05 -2.77 1.52
CA TYR A 97 8.57 -3.98 2.16
C TYR A 97 8.76 -3.89 3.69
N GLY A 98 8.11 -2.95 4.34
CA GLY A 98 8.13 -2.78 5.79
C GLY A 98 6.91 -3.40 6.44
N TYR A 99 7.09 -4.30 7.41
CA TYR A 99 6.01 -4.99 8.12
C TYR A 99 6.28 -5.02 9.60
N LEU A 100 5.21 -5.01 10.41
CA LEU A 100 5.26 -5.23 11.84
C LEU A 100 4.01 -5.99 12.28
N VAL A 101 4.20 -7.03 13.08
CA VAL A 101 3.12 -7.82 13.69
C VAL A 101 3.30 -7.80 15.21
N GLY A 102 2.27 -7.35 15.92
CA GLY A 102 2.34 -7.15 17.37
C GLY A 102 3.01 -5.83 17.78
N THR A 103 3.14 -5.61 19.08
CA THR A 103 3.47 -4.29 19.66
C THR A 103 4.86 -4.23 20.33
N HIS A 104 5.72 -5.23 20.07
CA HIS A 104 7.08 -5.32 20.65
C HIS A 104 8.06 -4.28 20.10
N ALA A 105 7.74 -3.66 18.96
CA ALA A 105 8.53 -2.61 18.31
C ALA A 105 7.63 -1.44 17.86
N ARG A 106 8.27 -0.34 17.42
CA ARG A 106 7.58 0.86 16.87
C ARG A 106 8.04 1.20 15.46
N ASP A 107 8.78 0.30 14.87
CA ASP A 107 9.24 0.39 13.49
C ASP A 107 9.18 -1.00 12.84
N LYS A 108 9.40 -1.05 11.54
CA LYS A 108 9.47 -2.26 10.72
C LYS A 108 10.41 -3.29 11.35
N ASP A 109 9.95 -4.51 11.47
CA ASP A 109 10.77 -5.61 12.01
C ASP A 109 10.95 -6.72 10.97
N ALA A 110 12.09 -6.69 10.27
CA ALA A 110 12.41 -7.71 9.28
C ALA A 110 12.70 -9.07 9.90
N VAL A 111 13.15 -9.15 11.15
CA VAL A 111 13.47 -10.43 11.81
C VAL A 111 12.19 -11.20 12.07
N VAL A 112 11.23 -10.60 12.78
CA VAL A 112 9.92 -11.22 13.03
C VAL A 112 9.16 -11.44 11.73
N SER A 113 9.21 -10.49 10.80
CA SER A 113 8.53 -10.64 9.51
C SER A 113 9.09 -11.78 8.69
N SER A 114 10.41 -11.98 8.66
CA SER A 114 11.05 -13.13 7.98
C SER A 114 10.63 -14.46 8.60
N MET A 115 10.60 -14.55 9.93
CA MET A 115 10.12 -15.74 10.64
C MET A 115 8.67 -16.05 10.27
N LEU A 116 7.78 -15.05 10.30
CA LEU A 116 6.37 -15.22 9.97
C LEU A 116 6.17 -15.59 8.49
N ILE A 117 6.96 -15.04 7.57
CA ILE A 117 6.94 -15.40 6.16
C ILE A 117 7.36 -16.87 5.97
N CYS A 118 8.37 -17.35 6.67
CA CYS A 118 8.77 -18.76 6.64
C CYS A 118 7.66 -19.68 7.20
N GLN A 119 7.02 -19.29 8.31
CA GLN A 119 5.87 -20.01 8.86
C GLN A 119 4.69 -20.03 7.87
N MET A 120 4.39 -18.91 7.24
CA MET A 120 3.37 -18.79 6.21
C MET A 120 3.68 -19.72 5.02
N ALA A 121 4.91 -19.72 4.53
CA ALA A 121 5.33 -20.61 3.44
C ALA A 121 5.17 -22.09 3.83
N SER A 122 5.55 -22.45 5.06
CA SER A 122 5.35 -23.81 5.60
C SER A 122 3.86 -24.17 5.72
N TRP A 123 3.02 -23.23 6.15
CA TRP A 123 1.58 -23.41 6.27
C TRP A 123 0.92 -23.70 4.91
N TYR A 124 1.28 -22.95 3.86
CA TYR A 124 0.81 -23.22 2.50
C TYR A 124 1.36 -24.57 1.98
N LYS A 125 2.64 -24.84 2.21
CA LYS A 125 3.27 -26.12 1.79
C LYS A 125 2.57 -27.34 2.41
N ASN A 126 2.16 -27.28 3.67
CA ASN A 126 1.42 -28.36 4.34
C ASN A 126 0.03 -28.59 3.72
N GLN A 127 -0.48 -27.64 2.93
CA GLN A 127 -1.72 -27.77 2.15
C GLN A 127 -1.46 -28.13 0.67
N GLY A 128 -0.22 -28.47 0.30
CA GLY A 128 0.18 -28.76 -1.07
C GLY A 128 0.25 -27.53 -1.97
N LYS A 129 0.38 -26.32 -1.40
CA LYS A 129 0.34 -25.03 -2.10
C LYS A 129 1.66 -24.27 -1.94
N THR A 130 1.91 -23.39 -2.89
CA THR A 130 2.98 -22.37 -2.82
C THR A 130 2.43 -21.03 -2.34
N LEU A 131 3.31 -20.06 -2.09
CA LEU A 131 2.88 -18.67 -1.85
C LEU A 131 2.30 -18.03 -3.12
N VAL A 132 2.65 -18.52 -4.31
CA VAL A 132 2.05 -18.08 -5.58
C VAL A 132 0.59 -18.50 -5.63
N ASP A 133 0.29 -19.75 -5.26
CA ASP A 133 -1.08 -20.25 -5.17
C ASP A 133 -1.88 -19.46 -4.15
N GLY A 134 -1.30 -19.18 -2.97
CA GLY A 134 -1.95 -18.37 -1.94
C GLY A 134 -2.26 -16.94 -2.40
N LEU A 135 -1.38 -16.33 -3.20
CA LEU A 135 -1.63 -15.02 -3.77
C LEU A 135 -2.74 -15.06 -4.84
N ASN A 136 -2.76 -16.10 -5.67
CA ASN A 136 -3.82 -16.28 -6.66
C ASN A 136 -5.18 -16.47 -5.98
N GLU A 137 -5.27 -17.27 -4.91
CA GLU A 137 -6.50 -17.41 -4.11
C GLU A 137 -6.99 -16.07 -3.54
N ILE A 138 -6.07 -15.19 -3.12
CA ILE A 138 -6.42 -13.84 -2.68
C ILE A 138 -6.98 -13.03 -3.86
N TYR A 139 -6.37 -13.09 -5.03
CA TYR A 139 -6.89 -12.40 -6.22
C TYR A 139 -8.24 -12.93 -6.69
N ASP A 140 -8.46 -14.25 -6.62
CA ASP A 140 -9.75 -14.86 -6.94
C ASP A 140 -10.86 -14.40 -5.98
N GLU A 141 -10.53 -14.17 -4.71
CA GLU A 141 -11.48 -13.76 -3.68
C GLU A 141 -11.77 -12.25 -3.66
N TYR A 142 -10.75 -11.40 -3.97
CA TYR A 142 -10.84 -9.94 -3.79
C TYR A 142 -10.71 -9.14 -5.09
N GLY A 143 -10.48 -9.79 -6.23
CA GLY A 143 -10.09 -9.15 -7.49
C GLY A 143 -8.58 -8.97 -7.62
N TYR A 144 -8.14 -8.65 -8.83
CA TYR A 144 -6.73 -8.44 -9.13
C TYR A 144 -6.31 -7.00 -8.82
N PHE A 145 -5.33 -6.85 -7.95
CA PHE A 145 -4.73 -5.56 -7.61
C PHE A 145 -3.35 -5.44 -8.27
N LEU A 146 -3.19 -4.48 -9.16
CA LEU A 146 -1.92 -4.15 -9.81
C LEU A 146 -1.38 -2.85 -9.24
N ASP A 147 -0.42 -3.00 -8.33
CA ASP A 147 0.26 -1.87 -7.71
C ASP A 147 1.55 -1.55 -8.46
N TYR A 148 1.83 -0.27 -8.68
CA TYR A 148 3.03 0.20 -9.37
C TYR A 148 3.51 1.54 -8.82
N LEU A 149 4.80 1.82 -8.97
CA LEU A 149 5.44 3.07 -8.57
C LEU A 149 6.33 3.60 -9.69
N ASP A 150 6.02 4.80 -10.16
CA ASP A 150 6.95 5.60 -10.97
C ASP A 150 7.66 6.64 -10.09
N SER A 151 8.93 6.89 -10.41
CA SER A 151 9.74 7.91 -9.76
C SER A 151 10.41 8.77 -10.82
N PHE A 152 10.02 10.03 -10.92
CA PHE A 152 10.52 10.99 -11.90
C PHE A 152 11.51 11.95 -11.22
N VAL A 153 12.76 11.95 -11.68
CA VAL A 153 13.80 12.84 -11.18
C VAL A 153 13.84 14.07 -12.07
N LEU A 154 13.53 15.24 -11.53
CA LEU A 154 13.56 16.52 -12.23
C LEU A 154 14.87 17.23 -11.91
N LYS A 155 15.92 16.93 -12.68
CA LYS A 155 17.27 17.48 -12.48
C LYS A 155 17.33 18.97 -12.83
N GLY A 156 18.29 19.66 -12.21
CA GLY A 156 18.59 21.06 -12.48
C GLY A 156 18.12 22.02 -11.38
N LYS A 157 18.54 23.29 -11.53
CA LYS A 157 18.25 24.35 -10.56
C LYS A 157 16.75 24.59 -10.41
N ASP A 158 15.97 24.39 -11.46
CA ASP A 158 14.54 24.65 -11.56
C ASP A 158 13.69 23.41 -11.21
N GLY A 159 14.32 22.27 -10.86
CA GLY A 159 13.62 21.01 -10.61
C GLY A 159 12.60 21.09 -9.47
N ALA A 160 12.94 21.81 -8.39
CA ALA A 160 12.04 22.00 -7.27
C ALA A 160 10.82 22.86 -7.65
N GLU A 161 11.03 23.93 -8.43
CA GLU A 161 9.96 24.80 -8.92
C GLU A 161 9.04 24.05 -9.87
N LYS A 162 9.59 23.27 -10.80
CA LYS A 162 8.80 22.41 -11.69
C LYS A 162 7.92 21.44 -10.90
N ILE A 163 8.43 20.84 -9.83
CA ILE A 163 7.66 19.94 -8.97
C ILE A 163 6.48 20.68 -8.33
N GLN A 164 6.69 21.88 -7.81
CA GLN A 164 5.62 22.69 -7.20
C GLN A 164 4.56 23.09 -8.25
N ASN A 165 4.98 23.47 -9.44
CA ASN A 165 4.09 23.80 -10.55
C ASN A 165 3.28 22.57 -11.00
N LEU A 166 3.90 21.39 -11.07
CA LEU A 166 3.20 20.12 -11.35
C LEU A 166 2.16 19.80 -10.28
N MET A 167 2.53 19.90 -8.98
CA MET A 167 1.56 19.66 -7.89
C MET A 167 0.39 20.65 -7.92
N THR A 168 0.66 21.91 -8.27
CA THR A 168 -0.40 22.91 -8.46
C THR A 168 -1.28 22.57 -9.64
N SER A 169 -0.71 22.14 -10.77
CA SER A 169 -1.45 21.70 -11.95
C SER A 169 -2.33 20.48 -11.66
N PHE A 170 -1.79 19.47 -10.98
CA PHE A 170 -2.55 18.30 -10.55
C PHE A 170 -3.72 18.69 -9.64
N ARG A 171 -3.48 19.56 -8.68
CA ARG A 171 -4.50 20.07 -7.75
C ARG A 171 -5.62 20.80 -8.47
N ASN A 172 -5.28 21.67 -9.43
CA ASN A 172 -6.25 22.46 -10.20
C ASN A 172 -7.09 21.60 -11.15
N LYS A 173 -6.53 20.53 -11.71
CA LYS A 173 -7.28 19.59 -12.56
C LYS A 173 -8.30 18.80 -11.76
N GLY A 174 -8.03 18.48 -10.51
CA GLY A 174 -8.96 17.76 -9.66
C GLY A 174 -9.48 16.46 -10.31
N THR A 175 -10.77 16.22 -10.25
CA THR A 175 -11.43 15.05 -10.88
C THR A 175 -11.40 15.06 -12.41
N ALA A 176 -11.10 16.20 -13.03
CA ALA A 176 -10.95 16.30 -14.49
C ALA A 176 -9.56 15.83 -15.00
N LEU A 177 -8.70 15.33 -14.11
CA LEU A 177 -7.40 14.79 -14.50
C LEU A 177 -7.53 13.54 -15.39
N PHE A 178 -8.44 12.64 -15.04
CA PHE A 178 -8.80 11.44 -15.79
C PHE A 178 -10.30 11.17 -15.70
N ASP A 179 -10.84 10.54 -16.71
CA ASP A 179 -12.24 10.10 -16.69
C ASP A 179 -12.50 9.08 -15.56
N GLY A 180 -13.66 9.19 -14.94
CA GLY A 180 -14.14 8.26 -13.92
C GLY A 180 -13.52 8.43 -12.52
N ILE A 181 -12.70 9.46 -12.30
CA ILE A 181 -12.29 9.83 -10.93
C ILE A 181 -13.54 10.30 -10.17
N GLU A 182 -13.79 9.69 -9.02
CA GLU A 182 -14.90 10.02 -8.12
C GLU A 182 -14.48 11.02 -7.03
N GLU A 183 -13.29 10.84 -6.47
CA GLU A 183 -12.82 11.65 -5.35
C GLU A 183 -11.35 12.03 -5.53
N VAL A 184 -11.00 13.24 -5.08
CA VAL A 184 -9.62 13.70 -4.92
C VAL A 184 -9.38 14.12 -3.48
N ILE A 185 -8.45 13.47 -2.82
CA ILE A 185 -8.04 13.78 -1.44
C ILE A 185 -6.75 14.59 -1.49
N ASP A 186 -6.81 15.83 -0.99
CA ASP A 186 -5.63 16.69 -0.81
C ASP A 186 -5.19 16.69 0.65
N PHE A 187 -4.10 15.99 0.93
CA PHE A 187 -3.56 15.88 2.29
C PHE A 187 -2.85 17.17 2.78
N SER A 188 -2.66 18.16 1.92
CA SER A 188 -2.07 19.45 2.32
C SER A 188 -2.95 20.26 3.26
N THR A 189 -4.22 19.96 3.33
CA THR A 189 -5.19 20.62 4.20
C THR A 189 -5.23 20.03 5.62
N GLY A 190 -4.71 18.82 5.81
CA GLY A 190 -4.86 18.02 7.02
C GLY A 190 -6.24 17.33 7.06
N ILE A 191 -6.28 16.03 6.80
CA ILE A 191 -7.51 15.26 6.70
C ILE A 191 -7.46 14.08 7.65
N ARG A 192 -8.60 13.72 8.27
CA ARG A 192 -8.76 12.53 9.12
C ARG A 192 -7.72 12.44 10.25
N ASP A 193 -7.42 13.54 10.92
CA ASP A 193 -6.40 13.65 11.97
C ASP A 193 -4.96 13.36 11.50
N LEU A 194 -4.73 13.29 10.19
CA LEU A 194 -3.40 13.16 9.62
C LEU A 194 -2.70 14.51 9.56
N PRO A 195 -1.38 14.58 9.80
CA PRO A 195 -0.60 15.79 9.58
C PRO A 195 -0.71 16.27 8.13
N LYS A 196 -0.46 17.58 7.93
CA LYS A 196 -0.42 18.13 6.57
C LYS A 196 0.77 17.59 5.80
N GLU A 197 0.52 17.06 4.60
CA GLU A 197 1.56 16.61 3.68
C GLU A 197 1.17 16.94 2.24
N ASN A 198 2.14 17.30 1.39
CA ASN A 198 1.88 17.62 -0.01
C ASN A 198 1.68 16.34 -0.82
N VAL A 199 0.52 15.72 -0.66
CA VAL A 199 0.10 14.51 -1.36
C VAL A 199 -1.29 14.70 -1.92
N LEU A 200 -1.52 14.24 -3.14
CA LEU A 200 -2.83 14.15 -3.78
C LEU A 200 -3.14 12.69 -4.07
N LYS A 201 -4.33 12.21 -3.66
CA LYS A 201 -4.81 10.85 -3.97
C LYS A 201 -6.10 10.96 -4.77
N TYR A 202 -6.10 10.34 -5.95
CA TYR A 202 -7.22 10.27 -6.89
C TYR A 202 -7.83 8.89 -6.79
N ILE A 203 -9.13 8.79 -6.61
CA ILE A 203 -9.84 7.54 -6.38
C ILE A 203 -10.92 7.39 -7.47
N TRP A 204 -10.93 6.23 -8.13
CA TRP A 204 -11.97 5.85 -9.09
C TRP A 204 -13.08 5.05 -8.41
N LYS A 205 -14.26 5.02 -9.03
CA LYS A 205 -15.45 4.30 -8.52
C LYS A 205 -15.23 2.82 -8.24
N ASP A 206 -14.31 2.19 -8.96
CA ASP A 206 -13.97 0.76 -8.81
C ASP A 206 -12.99 0.46 -7.68
N GLY A 207 -12.58 1.49 -6.94
CA GLY A 207 -11.60 1.38 -5.86
C GLY A 207 -10.15 1.47 -6.34
N SER A 208 -9.89 1.60 -7.65
CA SER A 208 -8.56 1.96 -8.16
C SER A 208 -8.17 3.33 -7.64
N TRP A 209 -6.88 3.56 -7.43
CA TRP A 209 -6.40 4.87 -7.03
C TRP A 209 -5.00 5.17 -7.57
N MET A 210 -4.69 6.45 -7.62
CA MET A 210 -3.37 6.99 -7.91
C MET A 210 -3.03 8.05 -6.87
N ALA A 211 -1.78 8.07 -6.39
CA ALA A 211 -1.31 9.13 -5.48
C ALA A 211 -0.05 9.77 -6.03
N VAL A 212 0.00 11.12 -5.97
CA VAL A 212 1.14 11.92 -6.42
C VAL A 212 1.76 12.58 -5.20
N ARG A 213 3.08 12.38 -5.02
CA ARG A 213 3.83 12.87 -3.87
C ARG A 213 5.23 13.33 -4.26
N PRO A 214 5.60 14.59 -4.02
CA PRO A 214 6.99 15.01 -4.14
C PRO A 214 7.86 14.41 -3.03
N SER A 215 9.13 14.16 -3.33
CA SER A 215 10.11 13.79 -2.31
C SER A 215 10.47 15.03 -1.46
N GLY A 216 10.57 14.84 -0.15
CA GLY A 216 11.00 15.91 0.75
C GLY A 216 12.51 16.22 0.73
N THR A 217 13.34 15.31 0.19
CA THR A 217 14.80 15.37 0.27
C THR A 217 15.49 15.44 -1.09
N GLU A 218 14.81 15.10 -2.16
CA GLU A 218 15.38 15.02 -3.50
C GLU A 218 14.45 15.66 -4.53
N PRO A 219 14.95 16.22 -5.63
CA PRO A 219 14.14 16.83 -6.69
C PRO A 219 13.46 15.73 -7.52
N LYS A 220 12.55 15.02 -6.92
CA LYS A 220 11.77 13.96 -7.58
C LYS A 220 10.32 13.95 -7.13
N ILE A 221 9.45 13.49 -8.03
CA ILE A 221 8.04 13.23 -7.78
C ILE A 221 7.77 11.74 -7.93
N LYS A 222 7.05 11.18 -6.99
CA LYS A 222 6.61 9.78 -6.99
C LYS A 222 5.14 9.71 -7.34
N VAL A 223 4.78 8.77 -8.19
CA VAL A 223 3.39 8.48 -8.54
C VAL A 223 3.14 7.01 -8.23
N TYR A 224 2.27 6.77 -7.27
CA TYR A 224 1.83 5.45 -6.85
C TYR A 224 0.53 5.12 -7.57
N TYR A 225 0.37 3.89 -8.00
CA TYR A 225 -0.83 3.40 -8.67
C TYR A 225 -1.29 2.10 -7.99
N SER A 226 -2.58 1.94 -7.84
CA SER A 226 -3.23 0.69 -7.47
C SER A 226 -4.44 0.53 -8.36
N ILE A 227 -4.35 -0.34 -9.35
CA ILE A 227 -5.42 -0.58 -10.32
C ILE A 227 -6.10 -1.89 -9.95
N VAL A 228 -7.42 -1.82 -9.79
CA VAL A 228 -8.28 -2.96 -9.46
C VAL A 228 -9.02 -3.38 -10.72
N ASP A 229 -8.97 -4.67 -11.06
CA ASP A 229 -9.72 -5.23 -12.18
C ASP A 229 -10.02 -6.71 -11.93
N ALA A 230 -10.92 -7.29 -12.73
CA ALA A 230 -11.19 -8.72 -12.71
C ALA A 230 -10.04 -9.55 -13.31
N SER A 231 -9.15 -8.94 -14.12
CA SER A 231 -8.04 -9.63 -14.76
C SER A 231 -6.75 -8.84 -14.72
N LYS A 232 -5.63 -9.56 -14.65
CA LYS A 232 -4.27 -9.00 -14.75
C LYS A 232 -4.05 -8.23 -16.05
N GLU A 233 -4.56 -8.76 -17.16
CA GLU A 233 -4.38 -8.16 -18.48
C GLU A 233 -5.05 -6.78 -18.57
N ASN A 234 -6.29 -6.67 -18.15
CA ASN A 234 -7.05 -5.42 -18.18
C ASN A 234 -6.43 -4.39 -17.22
N ALA A 235 -6.08 -4.81 -15.99
CA ALA A 235 -5.36 -3.95 -15.05
C ALA A 235 -4.06 -3.42 -15.66
N GLY A 236 -3.31 -4.26 -16.36
CA GLY A 236 -2.08 -3.89 -17.06
C GLY A 236 -2.29 -2.84 -18.15
N LYS A 237 -3.27 -3.05 -19.03
CA LYS A 237 -3.61 -2.09 -20.11
C LYS A 237 -4.01 -0.74 -19.53
N ARG A 238 -4.87 -0.73 -18.50
CA ARG A 238 -5.32 0.50 -17.84
C ARG A 238 -4.17 1.23 -17.15
N LEU A 239 -3.33 0.50 -16.43
CA LEU A 239 -2.14 1.08 -15.80
C LEU A 239 -1.24 1.77 -16.83
N GLU A 240 -0.93 1.11 -17.94
CA GLU A 240 -0.07 1.69 -18.99
C GLU A 240 -0.69 2.95 -19.61
N THR A 241 -1.99 2.98 -19.84
CA THR A 241 -2.70 4.18 -20.32
C THR A 241 -2.50 5.34 -19.35
N ILE A 242 -2.82 5.16 -18.07
CA ILE A 242 -2.68 6.20 -17.04
C ILE A 242 -1.23 6.65 -16.90
N ARG A 243 -0.26 5.72 -16.87
CA ARG A 243 1.17 6.03 -16.76
C ARG A 243 1.68 6.85 -17.94
N ASN A 244 1.25 6.55 -19.16
CA ASN A 244 1.67 7.29 -20.35
C ASN A 244 1.15 8.73 -20.33
N GLU A 245 -0.09 8.96 -19.89
CA GLU A 245 -0.63 10.29 -19.71
C GLU A 245 0.10 11.07 -18.61
N ILE A 246 0.38 10.44 -17.46
CA ILE A 246 1.18 11.05 -16.38
C ILE A 246 2.58 11.41 -16.86
N LYS A 247 3.26 10.52 -17.62
CA LYS A 247 4.58 10.82 -18.22
C LYS A 247 4.51 12.02 -19.15
N SER A 248 3.46 12.12 -19.96
CA SER A 248 3.25 13.27 -20.84
C SER A 248 3.09 14.57 -20.05
N ILE A 249 2.31 14.55 -18.97
CA ILE A 249 2.10 15.74 -18.12
C ILE A 249 3.39 16.16 -17.41
N ILE A 250 4.20 15.21 -16.93
CA ILE A 250 5.43 15.52 -16.19
C ILE A 250 6.55 16.01 -17.13
N ASN A 251 6.57 15.57 -18.38
CA ASN A 251 7.59 15.93 -19.36
C ASN A 251 7.24 17.18 -20.20
N ALA A 252 6.02 17.70 -20.09
CA ALA A 252 5.58 18.94 -20.72
C ALA A 252 6.12 20.18 -19.97
#